data_4921119e3647653b95aafdfcca246a3a
#
_entry.id   4921119e3647653b95aafdfcca246a3a
#
_cell.length_a   1.000
_cell.length_b   1.000
_cell.length_c   1.000
_cell.angle_alpha   90.00
_cell.angle_beta   90.00
_cell.angle_gamma   90.00
#
_symmetry.space_group_name_H-M   'P 1'
#
loop_
_entity.id
_entity.type
_entity.pdbx_description
1 polymer ?
#
loop_
_entity_poly.entity_id
_entity_poly.type
_entity_poly.pdbx_seq_one_letter_code
_entity_poly.pdbx_strand_id
1 'polypeptide(L)'
;MCIRDRIGTSRLELKSSVAAAGIESVIVQGDEVEITYAGLGGGGVGATRCRAFAEGVLRHEISESGGEKCARGIIVVPRRDRILIGIDDTDSKDIGATWTLTHNIARKLDCQETIYLSHALVQLYPVPEKTQNCMSTVLEFGCVDKKAKSKLVDSFKKALKKYSASSQTGMVVLSDFYAKGIYEYSNRCRTERVLKADALHCAEENGVEVLFDGNGIIGALASLPWFGRPEESIIPCTEIKPMVMERV
;
A
#
# COMPACT_ATOMS: atom_id res chain seq x y z
N MET A 1 2.55 -7.22 -8.85
CA MET A 1 1.14 -7.64 -8.66
C MET A 1 0.88 -7.76 -7.16
N CYS A 2 -0.08 -7.01 -6.66
CA CYS A 2 -0.51 -7.12 -5.26
C CYS A 2 -1.67 -8.11 -5.18
N ILE A 3 -1.49 -9.21 -4.46
CA ILE A 3 -2.56 -10.18 -4.20
C ILE A 3 -3.13 -9.84 -2.83
N ARG A 4 -4.43 -9.54 -2.77
CA ARG A 4 -5.17 -9.34 -1.53
C ARG A 4 -6.09 -10.51 -1.33
N ASP A 5 -5.79 -11.32 -0.34
CA ASP A 5 -6.57 -12.49 0.01
C ASP A 5 -7.04 -12.45 1.46
N ARG A 6 -8.05 -13.24 1.75
CA ARG A 6 -8.55 -13.41 3.11
C ARG A 6 -7.88 -14.61 3.76
N ILE A 7 -7.60 -14.50 5.07
CA ILE A 7 -7.16 -15.62 5.88
C ILE A 7 -8.28 -16.69 5.89
N GLY A 8 -7.91 -17.94 5.72
CA GLY A 8 -8.81 -19.08 5.73
C GLY A 8 -8.62 -19.99 4.53
N THR A 9 -9.60 -20.83 4.30
CA THR A 9 -9.61 -21.81 3.21
C THR A 9 -10.77 -21.50 2.27
N SER A 10 -10.56 -21.63 0.96
CA SER A 10 -11.57 -21.48 -0.05
C SER A 10 -11.71 -22.76 -0.88
N ARG A 11 -12.93 -23.07 -1.31
CA ARG A 11 -13.17 -24.12 -2.31
C ARG A 11 -12.94 -23.54 -3.69
N LEU A 12 -11.87 -23.98 -4.35
CA LEU A 12 -11.55 -23.52 -5.69
C LEU A 12 -12.39 -24.27 -6.73
N GLU A 13 -13.01 -23.52 -7.63
CA GLU A 13 -13.63 -24.05 -8.84
C GLU A 13 -12.65 -23.91 -10.01
N LEU A 14 -11.73 -24.87 -10.12
CA LEU A 14 -10.72 -24.85 -11.16
C LEU A 14 -11.30 -25.29 -12.52
N LYS A 15 -11.00 -24.51 -13.56
CA LYS A 15 -11.39 -24.77 -14.95
C LYS A 15 -10.18 -24.67 -15.86
N SER A 16 -9.95 -25.71 -16.68
CA SER A 16 -8.88 -25.71 -17.67
C SER A 16 -8.97 -24.48 -18.58
N SER A 17 -7.83 -23.87 -18.89
CA SER A 17 -7.68 -22.71 -19.79
C SER A 17 -8.34 -21.40 -19.36
N VAL A 18 -9.13 -21.40 -18.29
CA VAL A 18 -9.84 -20.21 -17.81
C VAL A 18 -9.38 -19.80 -16.41
N ALA A 19 -9.43 -20.74 -15.47
CA ALA A 19 -9.04 -20.56 -14.06
C ALA A 19 -8.34 -21.84 -13.57
N ALA A 20 -7.17 -22.12 -14.14
CA ALA A 20 -6.46 -23.37 -13.91
C ALA A 20 -5.72 -23.45 -12.57
N ALA A 21 -5.53 -22.34 -11.86
CA ALA A 21 -4.87 -22.28 -10.55
C ALA A 21 -5.47 -21.19 -9.68
N GLY A 22 -5.35 -21.35 -8.36
CA GLY A 22 -5.78 -20.38 -7.37
C GLY A 22 -5.09 -20.58 -6.02
N ILE A 23 -5.39 -19.69 -5.07
CA ILE A 23 -4.99 -19.83 -3.66
C ILE A 23 -6.08 -20.60 -2.95
N GLU A 24 -5.73 -21.79 -2.43
CA GLU A 24 -6.66 -22.67 -1.72
C GLU A 24 -6.78 -22.32 -0.25
N SER A 25 -5.66 -21.90 0.37
CA SER A 25 -5.68 -21.43 1.76
C SER A 25 -4.59 -20.42 2.05
N VAL A 26 -4.89 -19.56 3.05
CA VAL A 26 -3.93 -18.65 3.70
C VAL A 26 -4.11 -18.82 5.20
N ILE A 27 -3.07 -19.32 5.88
CA ILE A 27 -3.10 -19.62 7.31
C ILE A 27 -2.00 -18.81 8.00
N VAL A 28 -2.37 -18.09 9.06
CA VAL A 28 -1.42 -17.33 9.88
C VAL A 28 -1.13 -18.15 11.15
N GLN A 29 0.14 -18.44 11.37
CA GLN A 29 0.63 -19.19 12.54
C GLN A 29 1.77 -18.41 13.19
N GLY A 30 1.45 -17.65 14.28
CA GLY A 30 2.44 -16.78 14.92
C GLY A 30 2.99 -15.75 13.96
N ASP A 31 4.30 -15.79 13.72
CA ASP A 31 5.02 -14.86 12.85
C ASP A 31 5.16 -15.37 11.40
N GLU A 32 4.45 -16.41 11.03
CA GLU A 32 4.48 -17.00 9.70
C GLU A 32 3.11 -16.98 9.03
N VAL A 33 3.14 -16.93 7.70
CA VAL A 33 1.98 -17.06 6.83
C VAL A 33 2.23 -18.20 5.85
N GLU A 34 1.40 -19.24 5.94
CA GLU A 34 1.38 -20.34 4.99
C GLU A 34 0.35 -20.08 3.89
N ILE A 35 0.78 -20.22 2.64
CA ILE A 35 -0.06 -20.01 1.45
C ILE A 35 -0.03 -21.27 0.62
N THR A 36 -1.22 -21.89 0.46
CA THR A 36 -1.39 -23.08 -0.38
C THR A 36 -1.97 -22.68 -1.73
N TYR A 37 -1.26 -23.04 -2.78
CA TYR A 37 -1.72 -22.96 -4.17
C TYR A 37 -2.22 -24.31 -4.64
N ALA A 38 -3.33 -24.34 -5.36
CA ALA A 38 -3.83 -25.53 -6.05
C ALA A 38 -4.07 -25.23 -7.53
N GLY A 39 -3.91 -26.23 -8.37
CA GLY A 39 -4.12 -26.06 -9.81
C GLY A 39 -4.18 -27.35 -10.60
N LEU A 40 -4.86 -27.31 -11.74
CA LEU A 40 -4.96 -28.39 -12.71
C LEU A 40 -3.70 -28.48 -13.56
N GLY A 41 -3.32 -29.69 -13.99
CA GLY A 41 -2.25 -29.91 -14.96
C GLY A 41 -0.89 -29.32 -14.56
N GLY A 42 -0.64 -29.17 -13.27
CA GLY A 42 0.57 -28.53 -12.77
C GLY A 42 0.45 -27.02 -12.52
N GLY A 43 -0.73 -26.41 -12.70
CA GLY A 43 -0.93 -24.98 -12.46
C GLY A 43 -0.61 -24.55 -11.03
N GLY A 44 -1.02 -25.34 -10.01
CA GLY A 44 -0.65 -25.11 -8.61
C GLY A 44 0.85 -25.24 -8.37
N VAL A 45 1.50 -26.24 -8.95
CA VAL A 45 2.97 -26.42 -8.89
C VAL A 45 3.69 -25.26 -9.58
N GLY A 46 3.23 -24.82 -10.76
CA GLY A 46 3.79 -23.68 -11.47
C GLY A 46 3.66 -22.39 -10.67
N ALA A 47 2.48 -22.14 -10.10
CA ALA A 47 2.24 -20.99 -9.23
C ALA A 47 3.16 -20.97 -8.00
N THR A 48 3.44 -22.13 -7.41
CA THR A 48 4.36 -22.27 -6.29
C THR A 48 5.80 -22.09 -6.73
N ARG A 49 6.24 -22.76 -7.79
CA ARG A 49 7.64 -22.70 -8.28
C ARG A 49 8.10 -21.29 -8.60
N CYS A 50 7.28 -20.48 -9.19
CA CYS A 50 7.66 -19.10 -9.51
C CYS A 50 7.79 -18.19 -8.27
N ARG A 51 7.38 -18.66 -7.10
CA ARG A 51 7.43 -17.92 -5.82
C ARG A 51 8.35 -18.57 -4.78
N ALA A 52 8.51 -19.87 -4.83
CA ALA A 52 9.21 -20.68 -3.82
C ALA A 52 10.66 -20.26 -3.58
N PHE A 53 11.30 -19.71 -4.61
CA PHE A 53 12.70 -19.28 -4.57
C PHE A 53 12.86 -17.77 -4.48
N ALA A 54 11.75 -17.04 -4.23
CA ALA A 54 11.83 -15.60 -4.00
C ALA A 54 12.51 -15.30 -2.67
N GLU A 55 13.23 -14.19 -2.60
CA GLU A 55 13.82 -13.71 -1.35
C GLU A 55 12.73 -13.52 -0.30
N GLY A 56 12.99 -14.00 0.93
CA GLY A 56 12.05 -13.92 2.04
C GLY A 56 11.11 -15.12 2.18
N VAL A 57 11.11 -16.09 1.27
CA VAL A 57 10.41 -17.38 1.49
C VAL A 57 11.21 -18.22 2.47
N LEU A 58 10.57 -18.63 3.57
CA LEU A 58 11.21 -19.41 4.64
C LEU A 58 11.33 -20.88 4.28
N ARG A 59 10.29 -21.47 3.69
CA ARG A 59 10.22 -22.86 3.24
C ARG A 59 9.11 -23.04 2.21
N HIS A 60 9.20 -24.10 1.45
CA HIS A 60 8.19 -24.47 0.47
C HIS A 60 8.07 -25.98 0.31
N GLU A 61 6.90 -26.41 -0.12
CA GLU A 61 6.61 -27.80 -0.53
C GLU A 61 5.95 -27.78 -1.88
N ILE A 62 6.30 -28.69 -2.75
CA ILE A 62 5.75 -28.77 -4.11
C ILE A 62 5.40 -30.24 -4.38
N SER A 63 4.11 -30.52 -4.60
CA SER A 63 3.67 -31.87 -5.01
C SER A 63 4.11 -32.18 -6.44
N GLU A 64 4.16 -33.45 -6.78
CA GLU A 64 4.35 -33.85 -8.17
C GLU A 64 3.18 -33.33 -9.04
N SER A 65 3.53 -32.80 -10.21
CA SER A 65 2.54 -32.42 -11.20
C SER A 65 2.24 -33.58 -12.12
N GLY A 66 1.00 -33.78 -12.48
CA GLY A 66 0.65 -34.84 -13.40
C GLY A 66 -0.73 -34.74 -14.01
N GLY A 67 -0.79 -34.58 -15.33
CA GLY A 67 -1.97 -34.74 -16.15
C GLY A 67 -3.19 -33.94 -15.67
N GLU A 68 -4.32 -34.61 -15.59
CA GLU A 68 -5.61 -34.03 -15.17
C GLU A 68 -5.76 -33.91 -13.66
N LYS A 69 -4.78 -34.34 -12.87
CA LYS A 69 -4.86 -34.29 -11.41
C LYS A 69 -4.61 -32.89 -10.90
N CYS A 70 -5.33 -32.52 -9.85
CA CYS A 70 -5.05 -31.31 -9.09
C CYS A 70 -3.71 -31.46 -8.34
N ALA A 71 -2.79 -30.57 -8.58
CA ALA A 71 -1.51 -30.46 -7.88
C ALA A 71 -1.51 -29.29 -6.92
N ARG A 72 -0.81 -29.44 -5.79
CA ARG A 72 -0.69 -28.41 -4.76
C ARG A 72 0.76 -28.00 -4.53
N GLY A 73 0.93 -26.80 -4.05
CA GLY A 73 2.22 -26.33 -3.56
C GLY A 73 2.01 -25.31 -2.43
N ILE A 74 2.92 -25.33 -1.47
CA ILE A 74 2.86 -24.50 -0.28
C ILE A 74 4.10 -23.61 -0.26
N ILE A 75 3.94 -22.36 0.10
CA ILE A 75 5.03 -21.47 0.51
C ILE A 75 4.73 -20.93 1.90
N VAL A 76 5.77 -20.73 2.69
CA VAL A 76 5.69 -20.09 3.99
C VAL A 76 6.57 -18.86 3.96
N VAL A 77 5.97 -17.73 4.37
CA VAL A 77 6.63 -16.43 4.39
C VAL A 77 6.51 -15.78 5.78
N PRO A 78 7.42 -14.87 6.15
CA PRO A 78 7.29 -14.14 7.40
C PRO A 78 6.02 -13.28 7.39
N ARG A 79 5.30 -13.26 8.49
CA ARG A 79 4.23 -12.29 8.72
C ARG A 79 4.82 -10.90 8.87
N ARG A 80 4.15 -9.92 8.27
CA ARG A 80 4.48 -8.50 8.40
C ARG A 80 3.26 -7.68 8.71
N ASP A 81 3.40 -6.72 9.62
CA ASP A 81 2.38 -5.71 9.87
C ASP A 81 2.56 -4.58 8.84
N ARG A 82 1.50 -4.28 8.10
CA ARG A 82 1.52 -3.23 7.09
C ARG A 82 1.34 -1.86 7.72
N ILE A 83 2.02 -0.87 7.16
CA ILE A 83 1.83 0.55 7.45
C ILE A 83 1.83 1.36 6.15
N LEU A 84 0.90 2.29 6.05
CA LEU A 84 0.86 3.32 5.01
C LEU A 84 1.29 4.66 5.60
N ILE A 85 2.15 5.37 4.89
CA ILE A 85 2.61 6.71 5.26
C ILE A 85 2.26 7.65 4.11
N GLY A 86 1.29 8.54 4.32
CA GLY A 86 0.95 9.61 3.40
C GLY A 86 1.77 10.86 3.71
N ILE A 87 2.34 11.49 2.69
CA ILE A 87 3.18 12.70 2.85
C ILE A 87 2.88 13.67 1.71
N ASP A 88 2.82 14.97 2.06
CA ASP A 88 2.69 16.03 1.07
C ASP A 88 3.35 17.33 1.54
N ASP A 89 3.56 18.27 0.60
CA ASP A 89 4.10 19.61 0.84
C ASP A 89 5.42 19.64 1.63
N THR A 90 6.35 18.74 1.29
CA THR A 90 7.71 18.80 1.85
C THR A 90 8.62 19.77 1.11
N ASP A 91 8.21 20.21 -0.09
CA ASP A 91 8.90 21.17 -0.94
C ASP A 91 8.29 22.57 -0.80
N SER A 92 9.02 23.57 -1.28
CA SER A 92 8.53 24.93 -1.49
C SER A 92 8.40 25.20 -2.99
N LYS A 93 7.96 26.38 -3.39
CA LYS A 93 7.81 26.74 -4.81
C LYS A 93 9.09 26.57 -5.64
N ASP A 94 10.24 26.78 -5.00
CA ASP A 94 11.54 26.86 -5.68
C ASP A 94 12.48 25.71 -5.33
N ILE A 95 12.25 25.01 -4.23
CA ILE A 95 13.21 24.05 -3.67
C ILE A 95 12.50 22.76 -3.23
N GLY A 96 13.12 21.64 -3.52
CA GLY A 96 12.71 20.31 -3.07
C GLY A 96 11.80 19.59 -4.06
N ALA A 97 11.42 18.40 -3.70
CA ALA A 97 10.42 17.59 -4.37
C ALA A 97 9.94 16.49 -3.39
N THR A 98 8.67 16.50 -3.07
CA THR A 98 8.09 15.58 -2.07
C THR A 98 8.33 14.11 -2.45
N TRP A 99 8.12 13.72 -3.69
CA TRP A 99 8.39 12.36 -4.18
C TRP A 99 9.84 11.94 -3.94
N THR A 100 10.79 12.76 -4.38
CA THR A 100 12.23 12.44 -4.30
C THR A 100 12.70 12.33 -2.85
N LEU A 101 12.30 13.29 -2.00
CA LEU A 101 12.65 13.26 -0.59
C LEU A 101 12.11 12.01 0.11
N THR A 102 10.84 11.71 -0.07
CA THR A 102 10.19 10.57 0.59
C THR A 102 10.73 9.23 0.09
N HIS A 103 11.00 9.11 -1.21
CA HIS A 103 11.66 7.93 -1.78
C HIS A 103 13.07 7.71 -1.20
N ASN A 104 13.87 8.77 -1.12
CA ASN A 104 15.22 8.69 -0.57
C ASN A 104 15.23 8.32 0.92
N ILE A 105 14.27 8.82 1.70
CA ILE A 105 14.09 8.42 3.10
C ILE A 105 13.70 6.93 3.15
N ALA A 106 12.70 6.52 2.37
CA ALA A 106 12.21 5.16 2.34
C ALA A 106 13.32 4.15 2.01
N ARG A 107 14.11 4.43 0.96
CA ARG A 107 15.25 3.60 0.57
C ARG A 107 16.31 3.43 1.67
N LYS A 108 16.53 4.46 2.48
CA LYS A 108 17.47 4.39 3.62
C LYS A 108 16.92 3.60 4.80
N LEU A 109 15.61 3.51 4.92
CA LEU A 109 14.93 2.79 6.00
C LEU A 109 14.51 1.36 5.59
N ASP A 110 14.73 1.01 4.32
CA ASP A 110 14.50 -0.32 3.79
C ASP A 110 15.53 -1.31 4.38
N CYS A 111 15.06 -2.27 5.15
CA CYS A 111 15.88 -3.29 5.81
C CYS A 111 15.03 -4.51 6.19
N GLN A 112 15.66 -5.55 6.76
CA GLN A 112 14.96 -6.77 7.17
C GLN A 112 13.81 -6.52 8.17
N GLU A 113 13.91 -5.51 9.02
CA GLU A 113 12.85 -5.17 10.00
C GLU A 113 11.69 -4.39 9.36
N THR A 114 11.98 -3.60 8.32
CA THR A 114 11.04 -2.68 7.66
C THR A 114 11.24 -2.72 6.15
N ILE A 115 10.45 -3.53 5.44
CA ILE A 115 10.54 -3.68 3.99
C ILE A 115 9.74 -2.58 3.30
N TYR A 116 10.39 -1.82 2.43
CA TYR A 116 9.77 -0.84 1.56
C TYR A 116 9.08 -1.54 0.38
N LEU A 117 7.75 -1.55 0.36
CA LEU A 117 6.94 -2.35 -0.56
C LEU A 117 6.51 -1.59 -1.81
N SER A 118 5.99 -0.38 -1.64
CA SER A 118 5.47 0.41 -2.75
C SER A 118 5.48 1.91 -2.47
N HIS A 119 5.42 2.69 -3.56
CA HIS A 119 5.33 4.15 -3.53
C HIS A 119 4.42 4.61 -4.67
N ALA A 120 3.36 5.32 -4.36
CA ALA A 120 2.45 5.84 -5.35
C ALA A 120 2.36 7.37 -5.28
N LEU A 121 2.32 8.01 -6.45
CA LEU A 121 1.94 9.41 -6.62
C LEU A 121 0.42 9.51 -6.76
N VAL A 122 -0.15 10.59 -6.26
CA VAL A 122 -1.59 10.85 -6.35
C VAL A 122 -1.83 12.25 -6.87
N GLN A 123 -2.47 12.34 -8.03
CA GLN A 123 -2.86 13.62 -8.62
C GLN A 123 -4.04 14.20 -7.85
N LEU A 124 -3.89 15.42 -7.37
CA LEU A 124 -4.90 16.18 -6.66
C LEU A 124 -5.49 17.29 -7.55
N TYR A 125 -6.62 17.85 -7.12
CA TYR A 125 -7.22 19.02 -7.75
C TYR A 125 -6.26 20.22 -7.69
N PRO A 126 -6.06 20.92 -8.83
CA PRO A 126 -5.18 22.07 -8.86
C PRO A 126 -5.70 23.24 -8.04
N VAL A 127 -4.92 23.68 -7.05
CA VAL A 127 -5.22 24.81 -6.16
C VAL A 127 -4.13 25.88 -6.23
N PRO A 128 -4.45 27.17 -6.02
CA PRO A 128 -3.45 28.23 -6.03
C PRO A 128 -2.39 28.10 -4.93
N GLU A 129 -2.78 27.49 -3.80
CA GLU A 129 -1.94 27.33 -2.61
C GLU A 129 -0.87 26.24 -2.77
N LYS A 130 -0.86 25.50 -3.87
CA LYS A 130 0.13 24.43 -4.13
C LYS A 130 1.57 24.92 -3.98
N THR A 131 2.45 24.03 -3.62
CA THR A 131 3.90 24.23 -3.66
C THR A 131 4.41 24.26 -5.12
N GLN A 132 4.95 23.19 -5.65
CA GLN A 132 5.33 23.09 -7.08
C GLN A 132 4.22 22.51 -7.94
N ASN A 133 3.54 21.49 -7.42
CA ASN A 133 2.46 20.78 -8.12
C ASN A 133 1.38 20.36 -7.13
N CYS A 134 0.27 19.82 -7.64
CA CYS A 134 -0.81 19.27 -6.82
C CYS A 134 -0.72 17.73 -6.83
N MET A 135 0.39 17.19 -6.34
CA MET A 135 0.62 15.75 -6.25
C MET A 135 1.11 15.39 -4.86
N SER A 136 0.39 14.51 -4.21
CA SER A 136 0.79 13.89 -2.94
C SER A 136 1.39 12.51 -3.14
N THR A 137 1.87 11.88 -2.07
CA THR A 137 2.49 10.56 -2.15
C THR A 137 2.13 9.68 -0.96
N VAL A 138 2.02 8.37 -1.22
CA VAL A 138 1.86 7.33 -0.21
C VAL A 138 2.95 6.27 -0.36
N LEU A 139 3.53 5.90 0.76
CA LEU A 139 4.52 4.83 0.87
C LEU A 139 3.93 3.68 1.67
N GLU A 140 4.24 2.46 1.25
CA GLU A 140 3.83 1.23 1.94
C GLU A 140 5.04 0.49 2.46
N PHE A 141 4.96 0.07 3.73
CA PHE A 141 5.99 -0.75 4.37
C PHE A 141 5.37 -1.98 5.04
N GLY A 142 6.16 -3.07 5.09
CA GLY A 142 5.91 -4.25 5.90
C GLY A 142 6.88 -4.30 7.07
N CYS A 143 6.38 -4.21 8.31
CA CYS A 143 7.19 -4.22 9.53
C CYS A 143 7.11 -5.57 10.24
N VAL A 144 8.21 -6.04 10.83
CA VAL A 144 8.23 -7.31 11.59
C VAL A 144 7.38 -7.26 12.84
N ASP A 145 7.31 -6.10 13.49
CA ASP A 145 6.58 -5.89 14.74
C ASP A 145 6.24 -4.41 14.98
N LYS A 146 5.55 -4.14 16.07
CA LYS A 146 5.17 -2.79 16.50
C LYS A 146 6.39 -1.90 16.82
N LYS A 147 7.50 -2.47 17.29
CA LYS A 147 8.72 -1.72 17.62
C LYS A 147 9.41 -1.23 16.35
N ALA A 148 9.55 -2.12 15.35
CA ALA A 148 10.07 -1.76 14.03
C ALA A 148 9.23 -0.67 13.38
N LYS A 149 7.89 -0.78 13.46
CA LYS A 149 6.95 0.23 12.99
C LYS A 149 7.14 1.59 13.67
N SER A 150 7.22 1.63 15.00
CA SER A 150 7.46 2.89 15.74
C SER A 150 8.79 3.53 15.35
N LYS A 151 9.86 2.74 15.27
CA LYS A 151 11.19 3.18 14.84
C LYS A 151 11.18 3.75 13.41
N LEU A 152 10.43 3.11 12.49
CA LEU A 152 10.25 3.59 11.11
C LEU A 152 9.59 4.98 11.09
N VAL A 153 8.46 5.12 11.79
CA VAL A 153 7.71 6.38 11.90
C VAL A 153 8.55 7.50 12.49
N ASP A 154 9.24 7.24 13.60
CA ASP A 154 10.13 8.21 14.25
C ASP A 154 11.29 8.65 13.34
N SER A 155 11.82 7.71 12.54
CA SER A 155 12.89 7.99 11.59
C SER A 155 12.39 8.87 10.44
N PHE A 156 11.18 8.62 9.92
CA PHE A 156 10.53 9.51 8.95
C PHE A 156 10.30 10.89 9.51
N LYS A 157 9.75 11.01 10.74
CA LYS A 157 9.54 12.31 11.42
C LYS A 157 10.84 13.10 11.54
N LYS A 158 11.92 12.45 11.98
CA LYS A 158 13.23 13.09 12.13
C LYS A 158 13.78 13.55 10.79
N ALA A 159 13.66 12.73 9.75
CA ALA A 159 14.14 13.07 8.41
C ALA A 159 13.33 14.23 7.80
N LEU A 160 12.01 14.21 7.91
CA LEU A 160 11.17 15.30 7.42
C LEU A 160 11.44 16.61 8.14
N LYS A 161 11.57 16.60 9.48
CA LYS A 161 11.97 17.80 10.24
C LYS A 161 13.30 18.39 9.76
N LYS A 162 14.23 17.56 9.30
CA LYS A 162 15.56 17.98 8.87
C LYS A 162 15.61 18.47 7.42
N TYR A 163 14.85 17.82 6.53
CA TYR A 163 15.04 17.96 5.09
C TYR A 163 13.87 18.59 4.34
N SER A 164 12.70 18.75 4.97
CA SER A 164 11.59 19.49 4.35
C SER A 164 11.97 20.96 4.17
N ALA A 165 11.67 21.49 2.99
CA ALA A 165 11.83 22.90 2.66
C ALA A 165 10.57 23.73 3.00
N SER A 166 9.50 23.10 3.45
CA SER A 166 8.20 23.69 3.73
C SER A 166 7.82 23.55 5.20
N SER A 167 7.22 24.59 5.77
CA SER A 167 6.55 24.52 7.07
C SER A 167 5.14 23.94 6.99
N GLN A 168 4.63 23.70 5.76
CA GLN A 168 3.28 23.20 5.49
C GLN A 168 3.25 21.70 5.28
N THR A 169 4.34 20.99 5.55
CA THR A 169 4.42 19.51 5.42
C THR A 169 3.29 18.84 6.18
N GLY A 170 2.62 17.93 5.48
CA GLY A 170 1.67 16.97 6.05
C GLY A 170 2.29 15.58 6.11
N MET A 171 2.07 14.86 7.21
CA MET A 171 2.40 13.45 7.35
C MET A 171 1.32 12.73 8.15
N VAL A 172 0.78 11.67 7.59
CA VAL A 172 -0.23 10.81 8.22
C VAL A 172 0.19 9.35 8.13
N VAL A 173 -0.29 8.54 9.08
CA VAL A 173 0.01 7.12 9.17
C VAL A 173 -1.27 6.32 9.35
N LEU A 174 -1.42 5.26 8.55
CA LEU A 174 -2.52 4.30 8.67
C LEU A 174 -1.95 2.88 8.77
N SER A 175 -2.40 2.15 9.80
CA SER A 175 -2.01 0.75 10.03
C SER A 175 -3.11 -0.23 9.69
N ASP A 176 -4.31 0.25 9.39
CA ASP A 176 -5.43 -0.59 8.97
C ASP A 176 -5.20 -1.12 7.54
N PHE A 177 -5.76 -2.29 7.27
CA PHE A 177 -5.70 -2.90 5.94
C PHE A 177 -6.61 -2.20 4.94
N TYR A 178 -7.66 -1.55 5.39
CA TYR A 178 -8.67 -0.92 4.55
C TYR A 178 -8.79 0.58 4.83
N ALA A 179 -8.52 1.39 3.82
CA ALA A 179 -8.73 2.84 3.84
C ALA A 179 -10.13 3.22 3.30
N LYS A 180 -11.18 2.40 3.56
CA LYS A 180 -12.50 2.58 2.92
C LYS A 180 -13.14 3.93 3.22
N GLY A 181 -13.09 4.38 4.48
CA GLY A 181 -13.66 5.67 4.88
C GLY A 181 -12.93 6.88 4.27
N ILE A 182 -11.66 6.70 3.87
CA ILE A 182 -10.84 7.78 3.30
C ILE A 182 -11.05 7.93 1.78
N TYR A 183 -11.63 6.92 1.13
CA TYR A 183 -11.71 6.88 -0.33
C TYR A 183 -12.61 8.01 -0.89
N GLU A 184 -13.74 8.27 -0.27
CA GLU A 184 -14.64 9.36 -0.67
C GLU A 184 -13.97 10.73 -0.48
N TYR A 185 -13.35 10.94 0.68
CA TYR A 185 -12.54 12.13 0.95
C TYR A 185 -11.45 12.31 -0.11
N SER A 186 -10.71 11.25 -0.42
CA SER A 186 -9.65 11.28 -1.44
C SER A 186 -10.17 11.68 -2.82
N ASN A 187 -11.32 11.13 -3.25
CA ASN A 187 -11.94 11.50 -4.51
C ASN A 187 -12.34 12.99 -4.54
N ARG A 188 -12.86 13.53 -3.44
CA ARG A 188 -13.13 14.97 -3.32
C ARG A 188 -11.85 15.79 -3.51
N CYS A 189 -10.76 15.43 -2.83
CA CYS A 189 -9.46 16.10 -2.99
C CYS A 189 -8.90 16.04 -4.41
N ARG A 190 -9.35 15.10 -5.23
CA ARG A 190 -8.96 14.95 -6.64
C ARG A 190 -9.85 15.72 -7.60
N THR A 191 -11.02 16.13 -7.20
CA THR A 191 -12.03 16.76 -8.06
C THR A 191 -12.41 18.16 -7.65
N GLU A 192 -12.16 18.56 -6.40
CA GLU A 192 -12.50 19.86 -5.86
C GLU A 192 -11.49 20.33 -4.81
N ARG A 193 -11.56 21.63 -4.44
CA ARG A 193 -10.80 22.19 -3.34
C ARG A 193 -11.40 21.75 -2.01
N VAL A 194 -10.57 21.14 -1.15
CA VAL A 194 -10.93 20.66 0.19
C VAL A 194 -10.21 21.49 1.25
N LEU A 195 -10.81 21.68 2.41
CA LEU A 195 -10.22 22.44 3.51
C LEU A 195 -9.44 21.52 4.46
N LYS A 196 -8.44 22.10 5.14
CA LYS A 196 -7.68 21.39 6.18
C LYS A 196 -8.55 20.81 7.30
N ALA A 197 -9.62 21.51 7.67
CA ALA A 197 -10.57 21.04 8.68
C ALA A 197 -11.25 19.72 8.27
N ASP A 198 -11.60 19.57 6.99
CA ASP A 198 -12.20 18.34 6.45
C ASP A 198 -11.19 17.18 6.53
N ALA A 199 -9.88 17.46 6.28
CA ALA A 199 -8.82 16.46 6.40
C ALA A 199 -8.66 15.97 7.84
N LEU A 200 -8.61 16.88 8.80
CA LEU A 200 -8.48 16.54 10.22
C LEU A 200 -9.66 15.72 10.72
N HIS A 201 -10.87 16.11 10.36
CA HIS A 201 -12.09 15.39 10.70
C HIS A 201 -12.11 13.98 10.10
N CYS A 202 -11.82 13.85 8.81
CA CYS A 202 -11.72 12.55 8.15
C CYS A 202 -10.63 11.64 8.77
N ALA A 203 -9.48 12.21 9.14
CA ALA A 203 -8.42 11.46 9.80
C ALA A 203 -8.87 10.89 11.16
N GLU A 204 -9.55 11.71 11.98
CA GLU A 204 -10.08 11.32 13.28
C GLU A 204 -11.12 10.20 13.15
N GLU A 205 -12.11 10.35 12.27
CA GLU A 205 -13.17 9.36 12.03
C GLU A 205 -12.61 8.00 11.55
N ASN A 206 -11.48 8.00 10.86
CA ASN A 206 -10.89 6.78 10.29
C ASN A 206 -9.67 6.27 11.06
N GLY A 207 -9.39 6.79 12.25
CA GLY A 207 -8.29 6.34 13.10
C GLY A 207 -6.90 6.53 12.46
N VAL A 208 -6.75 7.56 11.62
CA VAL A 208 -5.48 7.93 10.98
C VAL A 208 -4.66 8.78 11.94
N GLU A 209 -3.44 8.37 12.21
CA GLU A 209 -2.52 9.13 13.05
C GLU A 209 -1.94 10.30 12.27
N VAL A 210 -2.15 11.54 12.75
CA VAL A 210 -1.60 12.77 12.16
C VAL A 210 -0.31 13.14 12.88
N LEU A 211 0.80 13.21 12.14
CA LEU A 211 2.15 13.47 12.70
C LEU A 211 2.71 14.84 12.33
N PHE A 212 2.33 15.37 11.16
CA PHE A 212 2.56 16.75 10.74
C PHE A 212 1.25 17.28 10.17
N ASP A 213 0.80 18.40 10.68
CA ASP A 213 -0.50 18.99 10.39
C ASP A 213 -0.43 20.30 9.59
N GLY A 214 0.63 20.51 8.80
CA GLY A 214 0.66 21.58 7.81
C GLY A 214 -0.47 21.43 6.78
N ASN A 215 -0.62 22.35 5.84
CA ASN A 215 -1.67 22.24 4.79
C ASN A 215 -1.51 20.96 3.94
N GLY A 216 -0.30 20.42 3.85
CA GLY A 216 -0.02 19.14 3.20
C GLY A 216 -0.76 17.94 3.80
N ILE A 217 -1.38 18.08 4.99
CA ILE A 217 -2.24 17.00 5.53
C ILE A 217 -3.37 16.64 4.56
N ILE A 218 -3.87 17.60 3.77
CA ILE A 218 -4.95 17.37 2.80
C ILE A 218 -4.52 16.31 1.80
N GLY A 219 -3.39 16.50 1.15
CA GLY A 219 -2.88 15.57 0.16
C GLY A 219 -2.31 14.30 0.79
N ALA A 220 -1.62 14.40 1.92
CA ALA A 220 -1.10 13.26 2.65
C ALA A 220 -2.20 12.25 3.00
N LEU A 221 -3.33 12.71 3.54
CA LEU A 221 -4.50 11.86 3.82
C LEU A 221 -5.15 11.33 2.54
N ALA A 222 -5.32 12.18 1.53
CA ALA A 222 -5.92 11.80 0.26
C ALA A 222 -5.11 10.73 -0.49
N SER A 223 -3.82 10.60 -0.24
CA SER A 223 -2.96 9.62 -0.90
C SER A 223 -3.16 8.18 -0.39
N LEU A 224 -3.59 7.98 0.85
CA LEU A 224 -3.62 6.68 1.51
C LEU A 224 -4.36 5.58 0.74
N PRO A 225 -5.53 5.79 0.10
CA PRO A 225 -6.27 4.72 -0.59
C PRO A 225 -5.59 4.21 -1.86
N TRP A 226 -4.62 4.96 -2.41
CA TRP A 226 -4.08 4.72 -3.75
C TRP A 226 -2.84 3.83 -3.81
N PHE A 227 -2.30 3.42 -2.67
CA PHE A 227 -1.11 2.55 -2.61
C PHE A 227 -1.21 1.29 -3.49
N GLY A 228 -2.42 0.76 -3.72
CA GLY A 228 -2.66 -0.42 -4.54
C GLY A 228 -3.19 -0.14 -5.95
N ARG A 229 -3.31 1.13 -6.36
CA ARG A 229 -3.85 1.56 -7.67
C ARG A 229 -3.05 2.72 -8.27
N PRO A 230 -1.73 2.57 -8.45
CA PRO A 230 -0.88 3.67 -8.89
C PRO A 230 -1.23 4.19 -10.30
N GLU A 231 -1.73 3.34 -11.19
CA GLU A 231 -2.13 3.78 -12.53
C GLU A 231 -3.37 4.69 -12.51
N GLU A 232 -4.33 4.42 -11.62
CA GLU A 232 -5.53 5.24 -11.46
C GLU A 232 -5.25 6.53 -10.69
N SER A 233 -4.28 6.52 -9.77
CA SER A 233 -3.96 7.63 -8.88
C SER A 233 -3.40 8.85 -9.60
N ILE A 234 -2.74 8.66 -10.75
CA ILE A 234 -2.13 9.72 -11.56
C ILE A 234 -3.03 10.25 -12.69
N ILE A 235 -4.24 9.71 -12.86
CA ILE A 235 -5.18 10.19 -13.87
C ILE A 235 -5.55 11.63 -13.55
N PRO A 236 -5.48 12.57 -14.53
CA PRO A 236 -5.86 13.96 -14.32
C PRO A 236 -7.29 14.12 -13.83
N CYS A 237 -7.52 15.10 -12.96
CA CYS A 237 -8.84 15.34 -12.36
C CYS A 237 -9.97 15.54 -13.37
N THR A 238 -9.67 16.11 -14.52
CA THR A 238 -10.62 16.34 -15.63
C THR A 238 -11.10 15.05 -16.30
N GLU A 239 -10.39 13.94 -16.09
CA GLU A 239 -10.69 12.63 -16.67
C GLU A 239 -11.27 11.65 -15.65
N ILE A 240 -11.39 12.06 -14.38
CA ILE A 240 -11.95 11.22 -13.33
C ILE A 240 -13.46 11.08 -13.55
N LYS A 241 -13.89 9.91 -13.96
CA LYS A 241 -15.32 9.56 -13.98
C LYS A 241 -15.77 9.23 -12.55
N PRO A 242 -16.98 9.64 -12.14
CA PRO A 242 -17.52 9.21 -10.85
C PRO A 242 -17.57 7.69 -10.82
N MET A 243 -16.83 7.09 -9.89
CA MET A 243 -16.83 5.64 -9.73
C MET A 243 -18.13 5.19 -9.11
N VAL A 244 -18.87 4.39 -9.85
CA VAL A 244 -19.98 3.60 -9.30
C VAL A 244 -19.33 2.55 -8.40
N MET A 245 -19.58 2.64 -7.09
CA MET A 245 -19.17 1.58 -6.17
C MET A 245 -19.95 0.32 -6.48
N GLU A 246 -19.35 -0.61 -7.21
CA GLU A 246 -19.86 -1.98 -7.23
C GLU A 246 -19.71 -2.55 -5.81
N ARG A 247 -20.85 -2.89 -5.22
CA ARG A 247 -20.92 -3.57 -3.93
C ARG A 247 -20.38 -4.98 -4.14
N VAL A 248 -19.23 -5.27 -3.56
CA VAL A 248 -18.69 -6.61 -3.37
C VAL A 248 -18.85 -7.02 -1.92
#